data_e133e01c33fb15e7d7c4c298e95a0a6a
#
_entry.id   e133e01c33fb15e7d7c4c298e95a0a6a
#
_cell.length_a   1.000
_cell.length_b   1.000
_cell.length_c   1.000
_cell.angle_alpha   90.00
_cell.angle_beta   90.00
_cell.angle_gamma   90.00
#
_symmetry.space_group_name_H-M   'P 1'
#
loop_
_entity.id
_entity.type
_entity.pdbx_description
1 polymer ?
#
loop_
_entity_poly.entity_id
_entity_poly.type
_entity_poly.pdbx_seq_one_letter_code
_entity_poly.pdbx_strand_id
1 'polypeptide(L)'
;MKNLLLLLTIFFFSCSPNKEEEILILEQKPANKVELKINGEKITDEIIDVSSFYICDEKINVSVKSKKGNVTSELFTIEILRNGELSYAKFVNKKSFSNKDFSTPDYIPSSTIRIEEFEFVANKKLKIKFSGTLLKRIYTLKSNSESIQINGTIEINEFGKSTCNTFNDYIKLNDQIKFSDITRTEQESSANLSVRYESNSLNGYNIQFKNFTKFLTKMPLGTYYFDDLSNTEKLEFRKYIGIPKCFGTHTIIAEDWKLYSTNGSFTIVEKTMIDGRLVVKLKLNFTATYNGIEEYNFTNAEFETTL
;
A
#
# COMPACT_ATOMS: atom_id res chain seq x y z
N MET A 1 97.75 -12.19 -31.47
CA MET A 1 97.05 -11.50 -30.43
C MET A 1 95.86 -10.81 -31.06
N LYS A 2 94.78 -11.49 -31.25
CA LYS A 2 93.58 -10.87 -31.85
C LYS A 2 92.42 -11.36 -31.02
N ASN A 3 91.74 -10.43 -30.33
CA ASN A 3 90.56 -10.66 -29.55
C ASN A 3 89.36 -10.81 -30.48
N LEU A 4 88.72 -11.91 -30.44
CA LEU A 4 87.46 -12.17 -31.16
C LEU A 4 86.34 -11.88 -30.20
N LEU A 5 85.63 -10.81 -30.43
CA LEU A 5 84.42 -10.41 -29.65
C LEU A 5 83.17 -11.13 -30.24
N LEU A 6 82.65 -12.06 -29.52
CA LEU A 6 81.49 -12.75 -29.91
C LEU A 6 80.24 -12.00 -29.43
N LEU A 7 79.53 -11.41 -30.37
CA LEU A 7 78.29 -10.65 -30.11
C LEU A 7 77.12 -11.67 -30.03
N LEU A 8 76.59 -11.86 -28.82
CA LEU A 8 75.42 -12.72 -28.56
C LEU A 8 74.17 -11.84 -28.65
N THR A 9 73.46 -11.89 -29.76
CA THR A 9 72.16 -11.25 -29.94
C THR A 9 71.06 -12.16 -29.33
N ILE A 10 70.55 -11.75 -28.17
CA ILE A 10 69.38 -12.39 -27.52
C ILE A 10 68.12 -11.80 -28.14
N PHE A 11 67.43 -12.59 -28.94
CA PHE A 11 66.06 -12.28 -29.39
C PHE A 11 65.10 -12.50 -28.22
N PHE A 12 64.60 -11.46 -27.62
CA PHE A 12 63.45 -11.50 -26.75
C PHE A 12 62.22 -11.64 -27.62
N PHE A 13 61.64 -12.85 -27.69
CA PHE A 13 60.25 -13.03 -28.12
C PHE A 13 59.35 -12.48 -27.03
N SER A 14 58.86 -11.28 -27.18
CA SER A 14 57.76 -10.78 -26.36
C SER A 14 56.49 -11.47 -26.81
N CYS A 15 56.08 -12.52 -26.08
CA CYS A 15 54.70 -12.99 -26.11
C CYS A 15 53.82 -11.92 -25.47
N SER A 16 53.15 -11.13 -26.30
CA SER A 16 52.04 -10.31 -25.86
C SER A 16 50.92 -11.24 -25.44
N PRO A 17 50.44 -11.21 -24.19
CA PRO A 17 49.23 -11.95 -23.87
C PRO A 17 48.08 -11.32 -24.65
N ASN A 18 47.44 -12.11 -25.49
CA ASN A 18 46.15 -11.75 -26.02
C ASN A 18 45.24 -11.42 -24.84
N LYS A 19 44.95 -10.12 -24.65
CA LYS A 19 43.81 -9.73 -23.87
C LYS A 19 42.61 -10.25 -24.65
N GLU A 20 42.10 -11.41 -24.24
CA GLU A 20 40.71 -11.75 -24.52
C GLU A 20 39.90 -10.59 -23.93
N GLU A 21 39.40 -9.72 -24.80
CA GLU A 21 38.32 -8.82 -24.44
C GLU A 21 37.18 -9.73 -23.99
N GLU A 22 37.00 -9.87 -22.65
CA GLU A 22 35.75 -10.33 -22.09
C GLU A 22 34.68 -9.40 -22.67
N ILE A 23 34.02 -9.85 -23.72
CA ILE A 23 32.80 -9.25 -24.19
C ILE A 23 31.81 -9.46 -23.03
N LEU A 24 31.71 -8.47 -22.16
CA LEU A 24 30.62 -8.35 -21.20
C LEU A 24 29.33 -8.36 -22.03
N ILE A 25 28.78 -9.55 -22.23
CA ILE A 25 27.42 -9.71 -22.72
C ILE A 25 26.56 -9.08 -21.62
N LEU A 26 26.25 -7.80 -21.76
CA LEU A 26 25.21 -7.15 -21.00
C LEU A 26 23.94 -7.94 -21.29
N GLU A 27 23.60 -8.87 -20.40
CA GLU A 27 22.28 -9.52 -20.43
C GLU A 27 21.23 -8.40 -20.48
N GLN A 28 20.65 -8.20 -21.66
CA GLN A 28 19.54 -7.27 -21.79
C GLN A 28 18.43 -7.79 -20.88
N LYS A 29 18.19 -7.08 -19.79
CA LYS A 29 17.05 -7.37 -18.92
C LYS A 29 15.78 -7.40 -19.77
N PRO A 30 14.95 -8.41 -19.61
CA PRO A 30 13.70 -8.49 -20.37
C PRO A 30 12.85 -7.26 -20.08
N ALA A 31 12.27 -6.68 -21.11
CA ALA A 31 11.41 -5.52 -21.00
C ALA A 31 10.17 -5.82 -20.15
N ASN A 32 9.68 -4.81 -19.42
CA ASN A 32 8.42 -4.90 -18.70
C ASN A 32 7.27 -5.17 -19.70
N LYS A 33 6.33 -6.03 -19.30
CA LYS A 33 5.16 -6.39 -20.14
C LYS A 33 3.88 -6.06 -19.41
N VAL A 34 2.94 -5.48 -20.13
CA VAL A 34 1.60 -5.19 -19.63
C VAL A 34 0.57 -5.56 -20.69
N GLU A 35 -0.37 -6.39 -20.31
CA GLU A 35 -1.53 -6.72 -21.10
C GLU A 35 -2.79 -6.41 -20.30
N LEU A 36 -3.62 -5.54 -20.83
CA LEU A 36 -4.89 -5.15 -20.20
C LEU A 36 -6.04 -5.33 -21.19
N LYS A 37 -7.16 -5.85 -20.69
CA LYS A 37 -8.43 -5.94 -21.42
C LYS A 37 -9.52 -5.27 -20.61
N ILE A 38 -10.31 -4.44 -21.26
CA ILE A 38 -11.47 -3.76 -20.70
C ILE A 38 -12.71 -4.23 -21.44
N ASN A 39 -13.70 -4.77 -20.73
CA ASN A 39 -14.92 -5.35 -21.28
C ASN A 39 -14.64 -6.40 -22.38
N GLY A 40 -13.56 -7.19 -22.20
CA GLY A 40 -13.12 -8.21 -23.13
C GLY A 40 -12.22 -7.70 -24.27
N GLU A 41 -12.15 -6.41 -24.52
CA GLU A 41 -11.36 -5.81 -25.59
C GLU A 41 -9.94 -5.46 -25.11
N LYS A 42 -8.93 -5.81 -25.87
CA LYS A 42 -7.53 -5.43 -25.59
C LYS A 42 -7.37 -3.92 -25.74
N ILE A 43 -6.67 -3.31 -24.79
CA ILE A 43 -6.32 -1.89 -24.90
C ILE A 43 -5.32 -1.72 -26.04
N THR A 44 -5.66 -0.81 -26.95
CA THR A 44 -4.85 -0.48 -28.14
C THR A 44 -4.00 0.77 -27.96
N ASP A 45 -4.13 1.46 -26.82
CA ASP A 45 -3.31 2.62 -26.52
C ASP A 45 -1.84 2.20 -26.37
N GLU A 46 -0.93 2.98 -26.94
CA GLU A 46 0.51 2.73 -26.83
C GLU A 46 0.93 2.88 -25.35
N ILE A 47 1.41 1.79 -24.76
CA ILE A 47 1.99 1.83 -23.40
C ILE A 47 3.42 2.33 -23.54
N ILE A 48 3.70 3.50 -22.95
CA ILE A 48 4.98 4.18 -23.08
C ILE A 48 5.84 4.08 -21.83
N ASP A 49 5.23 3.80 -20.69
CA ASP A 49 5.95 3.70 -19.42
C ASP A 49 5.22 2.76 -18.46
N VAL A 50 5.99 1.92 -17.79
CA VAL A 50 5.54 1.07 -16.71
C VAL A 50 6.50 1.29 -15.56
N SER A 51 6.09 2.14 -14.62
CA SER A 51 6.86 2.42 -13.42
C SER A 51 6.36 1.58 -12.26
N SER A 52 7.29 1.03 -11.49
CA SER A 52 6.98 0.32 -10.27
C SER A 52 7.79 0.90 -9.13
N PHE A 53 7.10 1.09 -8.01
CA PHE A 53 7.71 1.54 -6.77
C PHE A 53 7.41 0.51 -5.70
N TYR A 54 8.44 0.15 -4.97
CA TYR A 54 8.31 -0.61 -3.76
C TYR A 54 8.27 0.38 -2.59
N ILE A 55 7.11 0.48 -1.94
CA ILE A 55 6.90 1.42 -0.85
C ILE A 55 7.03 0.67 0.47
N CYS A 56 8.07 1.03 1.24
CA CYS A 56 8.23 0.68 2.66
C CYS A 56 8.07 -0.80 3.01
N ASP A 57 8.73 -1.67 2.23
CA ASP A 57 8.72 -3.12 2.44
C ASP A 57 7.33 -3.79 2.52
N GLU A 58 6.25 -3.03 2.38
CA GLU A 58 4.89 -3.53 2.51
C GLU A 58 4.04 -3.43 1.24
N LYS A 59 4.19 -2.33 0.48
CA LYS A 59 3.34 -2.04 -0.67
C LYS A 59 4.13 -1.96 -1.96
N ILE A 60 3.58 -2.56 -3.00
CA ILE A 60 4.08 -2.49 -4.36
C ILE A 60 3.08 -1.69 -5.17
N ASN A 61 3.49 -0.53 -5.66
CA ASN A 61 2.69 0.28 -6.56
C ASN A 61 3.19 0.11 -7.99
N VAL A 62 2.30 -0.15 -8.92
CA VAL A 62 2.58 -0.21 -10.35
C VAL A 62 1.71 0.80 -11.06
N SER A 63 2.33 1.72 -11.80
CA SER A 63 1.66 2.70 -12.64
C SER A 63 1.98 2.43 -14.10
N VAL A 64 0.94 2.32 -14.90
CA VAL A 64 1.02 2.16 -16.35
C VAL A 64 0.59 3.45 -17.02
N LYS A 65 1.47 4.03 -17.85
CA LYS A 65 1.16 5.22 -18.64
C LYS A 65 1.00 4.86 -20.10
N SER A 66 0.02 5.49 -20.72
CA SER A 66 -0.22 5.37 -22.15
C SER A 66 -0.13 6.71 -22.86
N LYS A 67 0.14 6.64 -24.16
CA LYS A 67 0.15 7.80 -25.05
C LYS A 67 -0.95 7.67 -26.09
N LYS A 68 -1.68 8.75 -26.26
CA LYS A 68 -2.65 8.90 -27.33
C LYS A 68 -2.42 10.23 -28.04
N GLY A 69 -1.92 10.18 -29.26
CA GLY A 69 -1.42 11.37 -29.95
C GLY A 69 -0.24 11.98 -29.18
N ASN A 70 -0.33 13.27 -28.81
CA ASN A 70 0.72 13.96 -28.05
C ASN A 70 0.45 13.99 -26.52
N VAL A 71 -0.60 13.33 -26.04
CA VAL A 71 -0.98 13.36 -24.62
C VAL A 71 -0.54 12.05 -23.95
N THR A 72 0.37 12.20 -23.00
CA THR A 72 0.77 11.13 -22.07
C THR A 72 -0.08 11.19 -20.82
N SER A 73 -0.51 10.04 -20.34
CA SER A 73 -1.36 9.97 -19.17
C SER A 73 -1.30 8.64 -18.43
N GLU A 74 -1.56 8.68 -17.14
CA GLU A 74 -1.83 7.48 -16.38
C GLU A 74 -3.04 6.74 -16.96
N LEU A 75 -2.88 5.46 -17.22
CA LEU A 75 -3.92 4.58 -17.75
C LEU A 75 -4.44 3.64 -16.66
N PHE A 76 -3.53 3.02 -15.94
CA PHE A 76 -3.86 2.04 -14.92
C PHE A 76 -2.85 2.08 -13.78
N THR A 77 -3.35 1.94 -12.57
CA THR A 77 -2.54 1.81 -11.34
C THR A 77 -3.05 0.64 -10.55
N ILE A 78 -2.13 -0.14 -10.00
CA ILE A 78 -2.46 -1.20 -9.05
C ILE A 78 -1.48 -1.14 -7.88
N GLU A 79 -2.02 -1.24 -6.67
CA GLU A 79 -1.28 -1.32 -5.42
C GLU A 79 -1.58 -2.65 -4.74
N ILE A 80 -0.54 -3.40 -4.45
CA ILE A 80 -0.63 -4.74 -3.85
C ILE A 80 0.31 -4.79 -2.66
N LEU A 81 -0.11 -5.39 -1.57
CA LEU A 81 0.76 -5.70 -0.46
C LEU A 81 1.76 -6.79 -0.85
N ARG A 82 2.88 -6.85 -0.14
CA ARG A 82 3.93 -7.84 -0.38
C ARG A 82 3.44 -9.29 -0.26
N ASN A 83 2.37 -9.53 0.47
CA ASN A 83 1.72 -10.84 0.60
C ASN A 83 0.76 -11.19 -0.56
N GLY A 84 0.62 -10.31 -1.55
CA GLY A 84 -0.29 -10.48 -2.69
C GLY A 84 -1.71 -9.94 -2.47
N GLU A 85 -2.00 -9.36 -1.31
CA GLU A 85 -3.30 -8.76 -1.02
C GLU A 85 -3.47 -7.43 -1.79
N LEU A 86 -4.59 -7.30 -2.49
CA LEU A 86 -4.89 -6.09 -3.26
C LEU A 86 -5.27 -4.94 -2.32
N SER A 87 -4.53 -3.85 -2.41
CA SER A 87 -4.85 -2.60 -1.71
C SER A 87 -5.72 -1.67 -2.55
N TYR A 88 -5.40 -1.55 -3.83
CA TYR A 88 -6.08 -0.61 -4.71
C TYR A 88 -5.85 -0.95 -6.17
N ALA A 89 -6.84 -0.68 -7.03
CA ALA A 89 -6.65 -0.61 -8.47
C ALA A 89 -7.50 0.50 -9.08
N LYS A 90 -6.97 1.17 -10.09
CA LYS A 90 -7.62 2.28 -10.78
C LYS A 90 -7.36 2.22 -12.28
N PHE A 91 -8.40 2.45 -13.06
CA PHE A 91 -8.33 2.65 -14.50
C PHE A 91 -8.90 4.02 -14.87
N VAL A 92 -8.17 4.75 -15.72
CA VAL A 92 -8.55 6.09 -16.18
C VAL A 92 -8.91 6.05 -17.65
N ASN A 93 -10.20 6.23 -17.98
CA ASN A 93 -10.66 6.31 -19.35
C ASN A 93 -10.66 7.76 -19.86
N LYS A 94 -9.70 8.10 -20.71
CA LYS A 94 -9.53 9.46 -21.29
C LYS A 94 -10.23 9.66 -22.65
N LYS A 95 -11.07 8.72 -23.09
CA LYS A 95 -11.78 8.85 -24.38
C LYS A 95 -12.84 9.97 -24.41
N SER A 96 -13.18 10.58 -23.29
CA SER A 96 -14.15 11.68 -23.21
C SER A 96 -13.58 12.88 -22.44
N PHE A 97 -14.10 14.08 -22.72
CA PHE A 97 -13.79 15.31 -21.96
C PHE A 97 -14.12 15.20 -20.46
N SER A 98 -14.94 14.24 -20.07
CA SER A 98 -15.13 13.84 -18.68
C SER A 98 -14.24 12.64 -18.38
N ASN A 99 -13.18 12.84 -17.60
CA ASN A 99 -12.36 11.73 -17.07
C ASN A 99 -13.29 10.78 -16.32
N LYS A 100 -13.44 9.56 -16.86
CA LYS A 100 -14.16 8.50 -16.16
C LYS A 100 -13.14 7.64 -15.45
N ASP A 101 -13.03 7.84 -14.16
CA ASP A 101 -12.19 7.02 -13.29
C ASP A 101 -12.99 5.86 -12.75
N PHE A 102 -12.44 4.67 -12.89
CA PHE A 102 -12.96 3.44 -12.31
C PHE A 102 -11.93 2.88 -11.34
N SER A 103 -12.36 2.47 -10.16
CA SER A 103 -11.45 1.91 -9.17
C SER A 103 -12.08 0.78 -8.37
N THR A 104 -11.26 0.10 -7.59
CA THR A 104 -11.73 -0.84 -6.57
C THR A 104 -12.56 -0.12 -5.51
N PRO A 105 -13.44 -0.83 -4.80
CA PRO A 105 -14.14 -0.30 -3.63
C PRO A 105 -13.17 0.19 -2.55
N ASP A 106 -13.53 1.27 -1.87
CA ASP A 106 -12.64 1.94 -0.92
C ASP A 106 -12.28 1.10 0.31
N TYR A 107 -13.20 0.24 0.79
CA TYR A 107 -13.01 -0.48 2.05
C TYR A 107 -12.80 -1.99 1.88
N ILE A 108 -13.15 -2.52 0.72
CA ILE A 108 -13.10 -3.95 0.40
C ILE A 108 -12.59 -4.17 -1.03
N PRO A 109 -11.38 -3.72 -1.37
CA PRO A 109 -10.87 -3.73 -2.75
C PRO A 109 -10.89 -5.13 -3.38
N SER A 110 -10.58 -6.17 -2.62
CA SER A 110 -10.58 -7.55 -3.09
C SER A 110 -11.98 -8.15 -3.32
N SER A 111 -13.06 -7.42 -2.99
CA SER A 111 -14.42 -7.90 -3.24
C SER A 111 -14.81 -7.86 -4.72
N THR A 112 -14.13 -7.07 -5.53
CA THR A 112 -14.44 -6.90 -6.96
C THR A 112 -13.30 -7.26 -7.89
N ILE A 113 -12.08 -7.32 -7.40
CA ILE A 113 -10.88 -7.76 -8.16
C ILE A 113 -10.26 -8.95 -7.46
N ARG A 114 -10.00 -10.00 -8.22
CA ARG A 114 -9.27 -11.18 -7.77
C ARG A 114 -7.87 -11.16 -8.34
N ILE A 115 -6.87 -11.36 -7.48
CA ILE A 115 -5.49 -11.66 -7.89
C ILE A 115 -5.44 -13.18 -8.14
N GLU A 116 -5.17 -13.56 -9.39
CA GLU A 116 -5.12 -14.95 -9.85
C GLU A 116 -3.73 -15.54 -9.71
N GLU A 117 -2.72 -14.70 -9.95
CA GLU A 117 -1.31 -15.07 -9.84
C GLU A 117 -0.53 -13.89 -9.26
N PHE A 118 0.32 -14.17 -8.29
CA PHE A 118 1.20 -13.19 -7.70
C PHE A 118 2.57 -13.81 -7.45
N GLU A 119 3.60 -13.26 -8.08
CA GLU A 119 4.99 -13.62 -7.84
C GLU A 119 5.78 -12.35 -7.61
N PHE A 120 6.44 -12.26 -6.47
CA PHE A 120 7.27 -11.13 -6.13
C PHE A 120 8.62 -11.57 -5.62
N VAL A 121 9.68 -11.12 -6.28
CA VAL A 121 11.07 -11.25 -5.84
C VAL A 121 11.65 -9.85 -5.72
N ALA A 122 11.94 -9.43 -4.51
CA ALA A 122 12.41 -8.08 -4.22
C ALA A 122 13.57 -7.66 -5.13
N ASN A 123 13.48 -6.48 -5.74
CA ASN A 123 14.43 -5.89 -6.68
C ASN A 123 14.70 -6.70 -7.96
N LYS A 124 13.91 -7.74 -8.25
CA LYS A 124 14.16 -8.60 -9.43
C LYS A 124 12.94 -8.79 -10.31
N LYS A 125 11.80 -9.17 -9.73
CA LYS A 125 10.63 -9.57 -10.53
C LYS A 125 9.32 -9.32 -9.80
N LEU A 126 8.34 -8.87 -10.55
CA LEU A 126 6.94 -8.88 -10.15
C LEU A 126 6.13 -9.47 -11.30
N LYS A 127 5.26 -10.42 -11.00
CA LYS A 127 4.24 -10.90 -11.92
C LYS A 127 2.90 -10.86 -11.21
N ILE A 128 1.94 -10.19 -11.84
CA ILE A 128 0.58 -10.09 -11.35
C ILE A 128 -0.36 -10.49 -12.48
N LYS A 129 -1.27 -11.42 -12.20
CA LYS A 129 -2.42 -11.69 -13.06
C LYS A 129 -3.69 -11.46 -12.26
N PHE A 130 -4.62 -10.70 -12.82
CA PHE A 130 -5.82 -10.30 -12.12
C PHE A 130 -7.03 -10.22 -13.06
N SER A 131 -8.22 -10.36 -12.47
CA SER A 131 -9.48 -10.16 -13.16
C SER A 131 -10.56 -9.66 -12.21
N GLY A 132 -11.57 -8.99 -12.75
CA GLY A 132 -12.72 -8.54 -11.97
C GLY A 132 -13.40 -7.30 -12.51
N THR A 133 -13.97 -6.52 -11.59
CA THR A 133 -14.78 -5.35 -11.89
C THR A 133 -14.24 -4.12 -11.18
N LEU A 134 -14.04 -3.04 -11.92
CA LEU A 134 -13.80 -1.71 -11.36
C LEU A 134 -15.09 -0.90 -11.40
N LEU A 135 -15.33 -0.14 -10.33
CA LEU A 135 -16.52 0.68 -10.14
C LEU A 135 -16.21 2.13 -10.50
N LYS A 136 -17.15 2.81 -11.13
CA LYS A 136 -17.05 4.24 -11.36
C LYS A 136 -17.07 4.97 -10.03
N ARG A 137 -16.19 5.95 -9.90
CA ARG A 137 -16.14 6.79 -8.73
C ARG A 137 -17.41 7.64 -8.62
N ILE A 138 -18.08 7.57 -7.46
CA ILE A 138 -19.33 8.25 -7.16
C ILE A 138 -19.02 9.51 -6.36
N TYR A 139 -19.49 10.66 -6.82
CA TYR A 139 -19.36 11.93 -6.11
C TYR A 139 -20.67 12.36 -5.41
N THR A 140 -21.75 11.66 -5.71
CA THR A 140 -23.08 11.91 -5.10
C THR A 140 -23.77 10.58 -4.82
N LEU A 141 -24.50 10.49 -3.72
CA LEU A 141 -25.21 9.27 -3.27
C LEU A 141 -26.28 8.75 -4.24
N LYS A 142 -26.65 9.53 -5.25
CA LYS A 142 -27.74 9.21 -6.21
C LYS A 142 -27.28 8.64 -7.54
N SER A 143 -25.98 8.49 -7.76
CA SER A 143 -25.49 7.99 -9.05
C SER A 143 -25.51 6.46 -9.11
N ASN A 144 -26.10 5.91 -10.18
CA ASN A 144 -25.96 4.50 -10.52
C ASN A 144 -24.48 4.18 -10.73
N SER A 145 -24.00 3.12 -10.13
CA SER A 145 -22.63 2.67 -10.25
C SER A 145 -22.39 2.06 -11.63
N GLU A 146 -21.89 2.86 -12.58
CA GLU A 146 -21.29 2.30 -13.80
C GLU A 146 -20.09 1.43 -13.36
N SER A 147 -19.85 0.35 -14.10
CA SER A 147 -18.72 -0.52 -13.86
C SER A 147 -18.09 -0.97 -15.16
N ILE A 148 -16.84 -1.40 -15.10
CA ILE A 148 -16.13 -2.02 -16.22
C ILE A 148 -15.53 -3.35 -15.77
N GLN A 149 -15.53 -4.34 -16.67
CA GLN A 149 -14.76 -5.56 -16.48
C GLN A 149 -13.31 -5.29 -16.84
N ILE A 150 -12.40 -5.72 -15.99
CA ILE A 150 -10.97 -5.63 -16.25
C ILE A 150 -10.30 -6.98 -16.03
N ASN A 151 -9.37 -7.33 -16.90
CA ASN A 151 -8.41 -8.37 -16.65
C ASN A 151 -7.06 -7.97 -17.22
N GLY A 152 -5.99 -8.49 -16.64
CA GLY A 152 -4.67 -8.15 -17.10
C GLY A 152 -3.56 -9.00 -16.52
N THR A 153 -2.42 -8.89 -17.18
CA THR A 153 -1.15 -9.43 -16.72
C THR A 153 -0.11 -8.32 -16.75
N ILE A 154 0.63 -8.19 -15.67
CA ILE A 154 1.73 -7.24 -15.52
C ILE A 154 2.97 -8.03 -15.13
N GLU A 155 4.04 -7.90 -15.92
CA GLU A 155 5.35 -8.46 -15.62
C GLU A 155 6.37 -7.32 -15.57
N ILE A 156 7.05 -7.17 -14.44
CA ILE A 156 8.04 -6.14 -14.20
C ILE A 156 9.35 -6.77 -13.81
N ASN A 157 10.41 -6.37 -14.50
CA ASN A 157 11.77 -6.87 -14.32
C ASN A 157 12.72 -5.81 -13.73
N GLU A 158 12.21 -4.59 -13.49
CA GLU A 158 12.94 -3.51 -12.86
C GLU A 158 12.06 -2.77 -11.86
N PHE A 159 12.56 -2.60 -10.63
CA PHE A 159 11.88 -1.85 -9.58
C PHE A 159 12.62 -0.56 -9.27
N GLY A 160 11.87 0.55 -9.20
CA GLY A 160 12.35 1.75 -8.55
C GLY A 160 12.49 1.51 -7.03
N LYS A 161 13.59 1.92 -6.45
CA LYS A 161 13.68 2.04 -4.99
C LYS A 161 12.97 3.32 -4.56
N SER A 162 11.88 3.17 -3.81
CA SER A 162 11.40 4.25 -2.98
C SER A 162 12.21 4.28 -1.69
N THR A 163 12.76 5.43 -1.34
CA THR A 163 13.33 5.65 -0.02
C THR A 163 12.18 5.69 0.97
N CYS A 164 12.03 4.63 1.71
CA CYS A 164 11.07 4.58 2.80
C CYS A 164 11.60 5.31 4.01
N ASN A 165 10.75 6.12 4.63
CA ASN A 165 10.93 6.40 6.03
C ASN A 165 10.81 5.05 6.78
N THR A 166 11.72 4.77 7.67
CA THR A 166 11.84 3.54 8.47
C THR A 166 10.70 3.35 9.48
N PHE A 167 9.61 4.09 9.35
CA PHE A 167 8.54 4.14 10.33
C PHE A 167 7.30 3.47 9.77
N ASN A 168 6.87 2.43 10.43
CA ASN A 168 5.64 1.71 10.11
C ASN A 168 4.57 2.10 11.12
N ASP A 169 3.58 2.88 10.68
CA ASP A 169 2.36 3.06 11.46
C ASP A 169 1.44 1.87 11.14
N TYR A 170 1.12 1.08 12.16
CA TYR A 170 0.23 -0.06 11.96
C TYR A 170 -0.61 -0.38 13.21
N ILE A 171 -1.76 -1.00 12.98
CA ILE A 171 -2.55 -1.66 14.02
C ILE A 171 -2.79 -3.10 13.56
N LYS A 172 -2.43 -4.05 14.38
CA LYS A 172 -2.67 -5.47 14.15
C LYS A 172 -3.56 -6.01 15.28
N LEU A 173 -4.85 -6.18 15.00
CA LEU A 173 -5.77 -6.75 16.00
C LEU A 173 -5.59 -8.26 16.10
N ASN A 174 -5.43 -8.94 14.97
CA ASN A 174 -5.10 -10.36 14.84
C ASN A 174 -4.49 -10.61 13.44
N ASP A 175 -4.34 -11.87 13.05
CA ASP A 175 -3.74 -12.21 11.75
C ASP A 175 -4.63 -11.84 10.55
N GLN A 176 -5.94 -11.65 10.76
CA GLN A 176 -6.90 -11.31 9.71
C GLN A 176 -7.21 -9.81 9.62
N ILE A 177 -7.13 -9.08 10.75
CA ILE A 177 -7.51 -7.67 10.81
C ILE A 177 -6.28 -6.83 11.12
N LYS A 178 -5.78 -6.20 10.04
CA LYS A 178 -4.59 -5.33 10.06
C LYS A 178 -4.91 -4.00 9.41
N PHE A 179 -4.30 -2.96 9.91
CA PHE A 179 -4.41 -1.61 9.41
C PHE A 179 -3.00 -1.07 9.17
N SER A 180 -2.71 -0.65 7.97
CA SER A 180 -1.36 -0.21 7.56
C SER A 180 -1.20 1.30 7.43
N ASP A 181 -2.32 2.03 7.31
CA ASP A 181 -2.29 3.48 7.16
C ASP A 181 -3.09 4.12 8.29
N ILE A 182 -2.41 4.87 9.16
CA ILE A 182 -3.06 5.56 10.27
C ILE A 182 -3.11 7.04 9.96
N THR A 183 -4.32 7.56 9.82
CA THR A 183 -4.55 9.00 9.68
C THR A 183 -4.70 9.62 11.07
N ARG A 184 -3.84 10.57 11.39
CA ARG A 184 -3.93 11.38 12.57
C ARG A 184 -4.61 12.70 12.25
N THR A 185 -5.67 13.03 12.97
CA THR A 185 -6.35 14.32 12.88
C THR A 185 -6.31 14.99 14.25
N GLU A 186 -5.83 16.22 14.29
CA GLU A 186 -5.85 17.07 15.46
C GLU A 186 -6.97 18.08 15.33
N GLN A 187 -7.77 18.20 16.36
CA GLN A 187 -8.83 19.21 16.42
C GLN A 187 -8.63 20.03 17.69
N GLU A 188 -8.24 21.28 17.51
CA GLU A 188 -8.09 22.25 18.57
C GLU A 188 -9.36 23.09 18.66
N SER A 189 -10.06 23.00 19.80
CA SER A 189 -11.10 23.97 20.15
C SER A 189 -10.60 24.82 21.31
N SER A 190 -11.17 26.02 21.49
CA SER A 190 -10.73 26.99 22.50
C SER A 190 -10.69 26.47 23.95
N ALA A 191 -11.23 25.28 24.21
CA ALA A 191 -11.27 24.67 25.52
C ALA A 191 -10.55 23.29 25.59
N ASN A 192 -10.42 22.56 24.47
CA ASN A 192 -9.91 21.20 24.51
C ASN A 192 -9.18 20.85 23.19
N LEU A 193 -7.99 20.26 23.33
CA LEU A 193 -7.32 19.57 22.23
C LEU A 193 -7.85 18.13 22.18
N SER A 194 -8.42 17.72 21.06
CA SER A 194 -8.74 16.32 20.81
C SER A 194 -7.90 15.77 19.66
N VAL A 195 -7.36 14.58 19.84
CA VAL A 195 -6.60 13.87 18.82
C VAL A 195 -7.38 12.63 18.42
N ARG A 196 -7.50 12.43 17.12
CA ARG A 196 -8.13 11.26 16.54
C ARG A 196 -7.12 10.49 15.71
N TYR A 197 -7.03 9.20 15.95
CA TYR A 197 -6.32 8.25 15.09
C TYR A 197 -7.35 7.39 14.39
N GLU A 198 -7.26 7.27 13.07
CA GLU A 198 -8.19 6.50 12.26
C GLU A 198 -7.45 5.66 11.24
N SER A 199 -7.90 4.43 11.04
CA SER A 199 -7.42 3.57 9.99
C SER A 199 -8.52 2.69 9.42
N ASN A 200 -8.38 2.34 8.14
CA ASN A 200 -9.21 1.39 7.44
C ASN A 200 -8.38 0.17 7.04
N SER A 201 -8.91 -1.01 7.27
CA SER A 201 -8.33 -2.25 6.76
C SER A 201 -8.77 -2.52 5.32
N LEU A 202 -8.05 -3.38 4.61
CA LEU A 202 -8.41 -3.79 3.25
C LEU A 202 -9.57 -4.79 3.18
N ASN A 203 -9.99 -5.32 4.32
CA ASN A 203 -11.08 -6.30 4.44
C ASN A 203 -12.30 -5.76 5.18
N GLY A 204 -12.50 -4.45 5.14
CA GLY A 204 -13.73 -3.79 5.56
C GLY A 204 -13.84 -3.50 7.05
N TYR A 205 -12.76 -3.32 7.76
CA TYR A 205 -12.80 -2.84 9.14
C TYR A 205 -12.31 -1.41 9.23
N ASN A 206 -12.86 -0.67 10.19
CA ASN A 206 -12.42 0.67 10.56
C ASN A 206 -12.21 0.71 12.06
N ILE A 207 -11.14 1.34 12.48
CA ILE A 207 -10.83 1.60 13.88
C ILE A 207 -10.55 3.08 14.07
N GLN A 208 -11.12 3.66 15.13
CA GLN A 208 -10.90 5.06 15.49
C GLN A 208 -10.67 5.20 16.98
N PHE A 209 -9.57 5.85 17.33
CA PHE A 209 -9.36 6.35 18.69
C PHE A 209 -9.83 7.80 18.71
N LYS A 210 -10.82 8.11 19.52
CA LYS A 210 -11.43 9.43 19.63
C LYS A 210 -11.21 10.06 21.00
N ASN A 211 -11.33 11.37 21.02
CA ASN A 211 -11.37 12.18 22.25
C ASN A 211 -10.13 12.06 23.13
N PHE A 212 -8.96 11.76 22.54
CA PHE A 212 -7.72 11.84 23.28
C PHE A 212 -7.46 13.29 23.67
N THR A 213 -7.61 13.61 24.95
CA THR A 213 -7.34 14.95 25.51
C THR A 213 -5.85 15.24 25.62
N LYS A 214 -5.02 14.20 25.49
CA LYS A 214 -3.56 14.31 25.47
C LYS A 214 -2.99 13.55 24.32
N PHE A 215 -1.97 14.10 23.69
CA PHE A 215 -1.19 13.34 22.70
C PHE A 215 -0.56 12.10 23.35
N LEU A 216 -0.47 11.02 22.60
CA LEU A 216 0.29 9.84 23.02
C LEU A 216 1.72 10.19 23.46
N THR A 217 2.30 11.27 22.87
CA THR A 217 3.60 11.81 23.26
C THR A 217 3.68 12.22 24.73
N LYS A 218 2.59 12.80 25.28
CA LYS A 218 2.51 13.34 26.64
C LYS A 218 1.90 12.37 27.65
N MET A 219 1.30 11.26 27.20
CA MET A 219 0.76 10.24 28.10
C MET A 219 1.90 9.41 28.68
N PRO A 220 2.01 9.19 29.99
CA PRO A 220 2.99 8.28 30.57
C PRO A 220 2.85 6.84 30.06
N LEU A 221 3.90 6.02 30.23
CA LEU A 221 3.75 4.57 30.11
C LEU A 221 2.71 4.07 31.09
N GLY A 222 1.85 3.15 30.69
CA GLY A 222 0.79 2.65 31.56
C GLY A 222 -0.46 2.23 30.79
N THR A 223 -1.45 1.74 31.55
CA THR A 223 -2.71 1.24 31.02
C THR A 223 -3.82 2.25 31.21
N TYR A 224 -4.60 2.46 30.15
CA TYR A 224 -5.72 3.38 30.07
C TYR A 224 -6.96 2.61 29.66
N TYR A 225 -8.07 2.82 30.36
CA TYR A 225 -9.32 2.11 30.17
C TYR A 225 -10.31 2.98 29.39
N PHE A 226 -11.13 2.34 28.59
CA PHE A 226 -12.22 2.96 27.85
C PHE A 226 -13.46 2.05 27.84
N ASP A 227 -14.63 2.65 27.73
CA ASP A 227 -15.92 2.00 27.53
C ASP A 227 -16.81 2.87 26.62
N ASP A 228 -17.99 2.36 26.26
CA ASP A 228 -18.94 3.11 25.44
C ASP A 228 -19.54 4.33 26.15
N LEU A 229 -19.51 4.35 27.47
CA LEU A 229 -20.05 5.43 28.31
C LEU A 229 -19.03 6.52 28.55
N SER A 230 -17.76 6.26 28.23
CA SER A 230 -16.69 7.24 28.37
C SER A 230 -16.89 8.42 27.43
N ASN A 231 -16.98 9.62 28.00
CA ASN A 231 -17.04 10.88 27.24
C ASN A 231 -15.65 11.41 26.89
N THR A 232 -14.58 10.77 27.34
CA THR A 232 -13.20 11.21 27.15
C THR A 232 -12.50 10.39 26.10
N GLU A 233 -11.92 9.28 26.45
CA GLU A 233 -11.15 8.45 25.53
C GLU A 233 -12.01 7.28 25.07
N LYS A 234 -12.16 7.14 23.76
CA LYS A 234 -13.06 6.15 23.15
C LYS A 234 -12.41 5.46 21.99
N LEU A 235 -12.57 4.14 21.93
CA LEU A 235 -12.23 3.34 20.75
C LEU A 235 -13.54 2.98 20.06
N GLU A 236 -13.66 3.35 18.79
CA GLU A 236 -14.72 2.88 17.91
C GLU A 236 -14.18 1.83 16.97
N PHE A 237 -14.90 0.72 16.87
CA PHE A 237 -14.59 -0.36 15.95
C PHE A 237 -15.81 -0.64 15.07
N ARG A 238 -15.58 -0.77 13.76
CA ARG A 238 -16.65 -0.91 12.78
C ARG A 238 -16.32 -1.96 11.75
N LYS A 239 -17.34 -2.61 11.22
CA LYS A 239 -17.26 -3.50 10.06
C LYS A 239 -18.13 -3.00 8.93
N TYR A 240 -17.56 -2.92 7.72
CA TYR A 240 -18.29 -2.57 6.53
C TYR A 240 -19.28 -3.68 6.16
N ILE A 241 -20.54 -3.34 5.99
CA ILE A 241 -21.64 -4.24 5.63
C ILE A 241 -22.40 -3.77 4.39
N GLY A 242 -21.98 -2.61 3.83
CA GLY A 242 -22.57 -2.06 2.62
C GLY A 242 -22.18 -2.83 1.36
N ILE A 243 -22.82 -2.50 0.26
CA ILE A 243 -22.43 -2.99 -1.06
C ILE A 243 -21.09 -2.34 -1.48
N PRO A 244 -20.28 -3.02 -2.30
CA PRO A 244 -19.04 -2.44 -2.82
C PRO A 244 -19.29 -1.11 -3.51
N LYS A 245 -18.63 -0.04 -3.05
CA LYS A 245 -18.76 1.32 -3.59
C LYS A 245 -17.39 1.97 -3.69
N CYS A 246 -17.23 2.83 -4.67
CA CYS A 246 -16.07 3.70 -4.80
C CYS A 246 -16.52 5.16 -4.66
N PHE A 247 -16.09 5.81 -3.58
CA PHE A 247 -16.44 7.19 -3.30
C PHE A 247 -15.36 8.16 -3.79
N GLY A 248 -15.76 9.29 -4.34
CA GLY A 248 -14.86 10.38 -4.70
C GLY A 248 -14.33 11.16 -3.49
N THR A 249 -14.98 10.99 -2.35
CA THR A 249 -14.61 11.57 -1.04
C THR A 249 -14.77 10.51 0.02
N HIS A 250 -13.93 10.53 1.05
CA HIS A 250 -14.04 9.60 2.20
C HIS A 250 -15.30 9.93 3.02
N THR A 251 -16.44 9.50 2.52
CA THR A 251 -17.72 9.70 3.21
C THR A 251 -18.11 8.39 3.89
N ILE A 252 -18.09 8.38 5.20
CA ILE A 252 -18.64 7.28 5.99
C ILE A 252 -20.17 7.45 5.98
N ILE A 253 -20.86 6.51 5.33
CA ILE A 253 -22.31 6.39 5.38
C ILE A 253 -22.62 5.46 6.54
N ALA A 254 -23.30 5.96 7.57
CA ALA A 254 -23.50 5.22 8.81
C ALA A 254 -24.17 3.85 8.58
N GLU A 255 -25.12 3.77 7.66
CA GLU A 255 -25.88 2.58 7.31
C GLU A 255 -25.02 1.49 6.65
N ASP A 256 -23.90 1.84 6.04
CA ASP A 256 -22.98 0.89 5.43
C ASP A 256 -22.02 0.26 6.47
N TRP A 257 -22.10 0.69 7.74
CA TRP A 257 -21.20 0.25 8.79
C TRP A 257 -21.92 -0.32 10.00
N LYS A 258 -21.50 -1.49 10.42
CA LYS A 258 -21.87 -2.06 11.71
C LYS A 258 -20.92 -1.48 12.77
N LEU A 259 -21.44 -0.62 13.63
CA LEU A 259 -20.71 -0.03 14.76
C LEU A 259 -20.85 -0.95 15.97
N TYR A 260 -19.72 -1.32 16.57
CA TYR A 260 -19.65 -2.12 17.77
C TYR A 260 -19.53 -1.27 19.02
N SER A 261 -20.18 -1.68 20.08
CA SER A 261 -19.89 -1.24 21.43
C SER A 261 -18.57 -1.82 21.88
N THR A 262 -17.66 -1.00 22.35
CA THR A 262 -16.32 -1.44 22.75
C THR A 262 -16.06 -1.19 24.23
N ASN A 263 -15.40 -2.16 24.87
CA ASN A 263 -14.95 -2.05 26.26
C ASN A 263 -13.56 -2.67 26.38
N GLY A 264 -12.64 -1.97 27.03
CA GLY A 264 -11.28 -2.48 27.16
C GLY A 264 -10.26 -1.47 27.62
N SER A 265 -9.03 -1.70 27.17
CA SER A 265 -7.89 -0.85 27.51
C SER A 265 -6.86 -0.82 26.41
N PHE A 266 -6.03 0.22 26.42
CA PHE A 266 -4.75 0.23 25.73
C PHE A 266 -3.63 0.48 26.74
N THR A 267 -2.48 -0.12 26.51
CA THR A 267 -1.29 0.04 27.33
C THR A 267 -0.18 0.62 26.47
N ILE A 268 0.32 1.79 26.86
CA ILE A 268 1.55 2.34 26.25
C ILE A 268 2.73 1.60 26.85
N VAL A 269 3.35 0.74 26.05
CA VAL A 269 4.41 -0.16 26.51
C VAL A 269 5.82 0.39 26.25
N GLU A 270 5.97 1.21 25.21
CA GLU A 270 7.27 1.73 24.82
C GLU A 270 7.15 3.10 24.15
N LYS A 271 8.14 3.93 24.39
CA LYS A 271 8.38 5.21 23.71
C LYS A 271 9.86 5.34 23.40
N THR A 272 10.21 5.36 22.14
CA THR A 272 11.60 5.37 21.70
C THR A 272 11.82 6.42 20.62
N MET A 273 12.90 7.18 20.72
CA MET A 273 13.32 8.07 19.63
C MET A 273 14.11 7.28 18.59
N ILE A 274 13.64 7.29 17.35
CA ILE A 274 14.30 6.67 16.20
C ILE A 274 14.41 7.75 15.10
N ASP A 275 15.63 8.04 14.67
CA ASP A 275 15.92 9.04 13.63
C ASP A 275 15.22 10.40 13.84
N GLY A 276 15.20 10.85 15.12
CA GLY A 276 14.61 12.13 15.52
C GLY A 276 13.07 12.14 15.60
N ARG A 277 12.41 11.01 15.48
CA ARG A 277 10.96 10.86 15.64
C ARG A 277 10.64 9.97 16.84
N LEU A 278 9.52 10.24 17.48
CA LEU A 278 9.04 9.44 18.61
C LEU A 278 8.17 8.30 18.09
N VAL A 279 8.64 7.08 18.28
CA VAL A 279 7.85 5.85 18.03
C VAL A 279 7.18 5.45 19.35
N VAL A 280 5.87 5.24 19.30
CA VAL A 280 5.05 4.80 20.43
C VAL A 280 4.44 3.45 20.11
N LYS A 281 4.68 2.47 21.00
CA LYS A 281 4.09 1.14 20.90
C LYS A 281 3.04 0.94 21.98
N LEU A 282 1.91 0.42 21.57
CA LEU A 282 0.77 0.14 22.44
C LEU A 282 0.33 -1.32 22.29
N LYS A 283 -0.26 -1.84 23.36
CA LYS A 283 -1.03 -3.08 23.37
C LYS A 283 -2.50 -2.76 23.59
N LEU A 284 -3.37 -3.37 22.78
CA LEU A 284 -4.82 -3.18 22.87
C LEU A 284 -5.47 -4.46 23.38
N ASN A 285 -6.37 -4.31 24.35
CA ASN A 285 -7.19 -5.40 24.87
C ASN A 285 -8.63 -4.89 24.90
N PHE A 286 -9.51 -5.43 24.07
CA PHE A 286 -10.90 -5.00 24.07
C PHE A 286 -11.86 -6.04 23.49
N THR A 287 -13.08 -5.95 23.94
CA THR A 287 -14.22 -6.65 23.37
C THR A 287 -15.01 -5.72 22.46
N ALA A 288 -15.64 -6.29 21.43
CA ALA A 288 -16.54 -5.57 20.56
C ALA A 288 -17.87 -6.33 20.49
N THR A 289 -18.94 -5.68 20.97
CA THR A 289 -20.29 -6.25 21.08
C THR A 289 -21.24 -5.55 20.11
N TYR A 290 -22.20 -6.33 19.58
CA TYR A 290 -23.28 -5.80 18.78
C TYR A 290 -24.61 -6.39 19.23
N ASN A 291 -25.59 -5.52 19.53
CA ASN A 291 -26.89 -5.92 20.11
C ASN A 291 -26.73 -6.82 21.34
N GLY A 292 -25.75 -6.54 22.19
CA GLY A 292 -25.47 -7.28 23.41
C GLY A 292 -24.73 -8.61 23.22
N ILE A 293 -24.35 -8.97 21.98
CA ILE A 293 -23.60 -10.18 21.69
C ILE A 293 -22.14 -9.80 21.41
N GLU A 294 -21.20 -10.42 22.14
CA GLU A 294 -19.78 -10.29 21.88
C GLU A 294 -19.42 -11.03 20.57
N GLU A 295 -18.95 -10.28 19.57
CA GLU A 295 -18.52 -10.84 18.30
C GLU A 295 -17.01 -10.90 18.16
N TYR A 296 -16.30 -10.03 18.86
CA TYR A 296 -14.82 -9.97 18.86
C TYR A 296 -14.28 -9.78 20.25
N ASN A 297 -13.17 -10.49 20.49
CA ASN A 297 -12.34 -10.32 21.69
C ASN A 297 -10.89 -10.25 21.25
N PHE A 298 -10.27 -9.10 21.42
CA PHE A 298 -8.89 -8.85 21.03
C PHE A 298 -8.03 -8.74 22.28
N THR A 299 -6.98 -9.57 22.32
CA THR A 299 -6.02 -9.59 23.42
C THR A 299 -4.61 -9.36 22.91
N ASN A 300 -3.87 -8.46 23.54
CA ASN A 300 -2.50 -8.11 23.15
C ASN A 300 -2.35 -7.66 21.69
N ALA A 301 -3.41 -7.10 21.10
CA ALA A 301 -3.34 -6.51 19.77
C ALA A 301 -2.28 -5.39 19.74
N GLU A 302 -1.62 -5.24 18.60
CA GLU A 302 -0.47 -4.34 18.47
C GLU A 302 -0.88 -3.06 17.78
N PHE A 303 -0.39 -1.94 18.31
CA PHE A 303 -0.49 -0.64 17.69
C PHE A 303 0.86 0.06 17.78
N GLU A 304 1.45 0.43 16.68
CA GLU A 304 2.65 1.24 16.59
C GLU A 304 2.37 2.48 15.76
N THR A 305 2.80 3.64 16.24
CA THR A 305 2.67 4.90 15.53
C THR A 305 3.88 5.79 15.76
N THR A 306 4.22 6.57 14.74
CA THR A 306 5.31 7.54 14.74
C THR A 306 4.76 8.95 14.84
N LEU A 307 5.32 9.75 15.74
CA LEU A 307 4.84 11.07 16.13
C LEU A 307 5.90 12.15 15.93
#